data_b678bbf95d25c27136e581f7e38746e8
#
_entry.id   b678bbf95d25c27136e581f7e38746e8
#
_cell.length_a   1.000
_cell.length_b   1.000
_cell.length_c   1.000
_cell.angle_alpha   90.00
_cell.angle_beta   90.00
_cell.angle_gamma   90.00
#
_symmetry.space_group_name_H-M   'P 1'
#
loop_
_entity.id
_entity.type
_entity.pdbx_description
1 polymer ?
#
loop_
_entity_poly.entity_id
_entity_poly.type
_entity_poly.pdbx_seq_one_letter_code
_entity_poly.pdbx_strand_id
1 'polypeptide(L)'
;MPRRVCCGPVASTFPVPGSEQAIRLVLLGSGELGREVAIEAMRLGCEVVAVDRYAGAPAMQVADRFAVIDMTDPAALREMLESEMARPCGELIVIPEIEAIATAVLLELEGNGLRVVPTARATQLTMDREGIRRLAAEQLGLATSPYRFCDSLEELEQAVLEVGVPCVVKPVMSSSGKGQSVIKEAGGGRAAWEYAQQAGRTGAGRVIVEGFVDFDYEITLLTVRHQAGTSFCQPIGHIQVDGDYRESWQPQPMSGAALSAAQQIASSVTDALGGFGLFGVELFVRGDQVLFSEISPRPHDTGMVTMATQQLSEFALHVRAVLGLPVPDGVIPIRSPGASAVVLAEGESQSPVIGGVSEALAAAPDSDLRLFGKPDSRPGRRMGVALATADSVELARERAGAVAAEVVVG
;
A
#
# COMPACT_ATOMS: atom_id res chain seq x y z
N MET A 1 23.55 -14.87 -17.09
CA MET A 1 24.04 -13.90 -16.09
C MET A 1 22.95 -12.84 -15.95
N PRO A 2 22.34 -12.62 -14.80
CA PRO A 2 21.38 -11.55 -14.64
C PRO A 2 22.11 -10.22 -14.82
N ARG A 3 21.57 -9.35 -15.68
CA ARG A 3 22.06 -7.98 -15.83
C ARG A 3 21.90 -7.28 -14.46
N ARG A 4 23.00 -6.78 -13.90
CA ARG A 4 22.96 -5.90 -12.74
C ARG A 4 22.05 -4.72 -13.11
N VAL A 5 20.95 -4.57 -12.40
CA VAL A 5 20.15 -3.35 -12.44
C VAL A 5 21.09 -2.22 -12.04
N CYS A 6 21.33 -1.29 -12.96
CA CYS A 6 22.19 -0.14 -12.70
C CYS A 6 21.53 0.69 -11.60
N CYS A 7 22.05 0.56 -10.38
CA CYS A 7 21.80 1.52 -9.32
C CYS A 7 22.38 2.86 -9.80
N GLY A 8 21.53 3.84 -10.05
CA GLY A 8 22.02 5.21 -10.22
C GLY A 8 22.87 5.63 -9.00
N PRO A 9 23.81 6.55 -9.16
CA PRO A 9 24.61 7.02 -8.05
C PRO A 9 23.71 7.57 -6.94
N VAL A 10 24.13 7.36 -5.67
CA VAL A 10 23.50 8.02 -4.52
C VAL A 10 23.50 9.52 -4.79
N ALA A 11 22.35 10.17 -4.70
CA ALA A 11 22.29 11.63 -4.78
C ALA A 11 23.13 12.21 -3.65
N SER A 12 24.33 12.66 -3.98
CA SER A 12 25.27 13.29 -3.01
C SER A 12 24.98 14.78 -2.80
N THR A 13 24.15 15.36 -3.68
CA THR A 13 23.76 16.77 -3.64
C THR A 13 22.26 16.86 -3.90
N PHE A 14 21.60 17.75 -3.18
CA PHE A 14 20.18 18.05 -3.34
C PHE A 14 20.02 19.48 -3.83
N PRO A 15 19.89 19.69 -5.14
CA PRO A 15 19.64 20.99 -5.72
C PRO A 15 18.29 21.56 -5.27
N VAL A 16 18.18 22.89 -5.24
CA VAL A 16 16.97 23.58 -4.80
C VAL A 16 15.79 23.21 -5.71
N PRO A 17 14.58 22.92 -5.16
CA PRO A 17 13.38 22.67 -5.93
C PRO A 17 13.09 23.78 -6.96
N GLY A 18 12.59 23.40 -8.13
CA GLY A 18 12.34 24.33 -9.24
C GLY A 18 13.57 24.75 -10.05
N SER A 19 14.78 24.29 -9.70
CA SER A 19 15.97 24.48 -10.53
C SER A 19 16.04 23.44 -11.66
N GLU A 20 16.81 23.71 -12.71
CA GLU A 20 17.05 22.76 -13.80
C GLU A 20 17.81 21.49 -13.37
N GLN A 21 18.30 21.45 -12.15
CA GLN A 21 19.00 20.32 -11.56
C GLN A 21 18.22 19.67 -10.43
N ALA A 22 16.98 20.11 -10.15
CA ALA A 22 16.15 19.56 -9.08
C ALA A 22 15.92 18.05 -9.26
N ILE A 23 15.79 17.33 -8.15
CA ILE A 23 15.26 15.97 -8.15
C ILE A 23 13.74 16.09 -8.15
N ARG A 24 13.11 15.58 -9.19
CA ARG A 24 11.66 15.62 -9.36
C ARG A 24 11.04 14.26 -9.16
N LEU A 25 10.08 14.18 -8.26
CA LEU A 25 9.28 12.98 -8.01
C LEU A 25 7.87 13.17 -8.59
N VAL A 26 7.44 12.25 -9.45
CA VAL A 26 6.07 12.19 -9.98
C VAL A 26 5.33 11.08 -9.26
N LEU A 27 4.35 11.43 -8.42
CA LEU A 27 3.53 10.48 -7.69
C LEU A 27 2.30 10.11 -8.52
N LEU A 28 2.19 8.86 -8.95
CA LEU A 28 1.02 8.32 -9.63
C LEU A 28 0.05 7.74 -8.60
N GLY A 29 -0.83 8.59 -8.09
CA GLY A 29 -1.72 8.42 -6.96
C GLY A 29 -1.45 9.49 -5.90
N SER A 30 -2.46 10.30 -5.63
CA SER A 30 -2.35 11.48 -4.76
C SER A 30 -3.26 11.39 -3.53
N GLY A 31 -3.53 10.15 -3.08
CA GLY A 31 -4.28 9.87 -1.87
C GLY A 31 -3.55 10.26 -0.57
N GLU A 32 -4.06 9.78 0.54
CA GLU A 32 -3.49 10.03 1.88
C GLU A 32 -2.04 9.55 2.03
N LEU A 33 -1.72 8.36 1.49
CA LEU A 33 -0.36 7.81 1.54
C LEU A 33 0.58 8.64 0.64
N GLY A 34 0.14 8.95 -0.57
CA GLY A 34 0.88 9.82 -1.49
C GLY A 34 1.15 11.21 -0.92
N ARG A 35 0.23 11.76 -0.09
CA ARG A 35 0.46 13.02 0.64
C ARG A 35 1.63 12.92 1.62
N GLU A 36 1.70 11.85 2.41
CA GLU A 36 2.80 11.66 3.35
C GLU A 36 4.13 11.40 2.62
N VAL A 37 4.12 10.66 1.50
CA VAL A 37 5.30 10.53 0.62
C VAL A 37 5.75 11.89 0.09
N ALA A 38 4.81 12.71 -0.40
CA ALA A 38 5.12 14.07 -0.88
C ALA A 38 5.77 14.92 0.21
N ILE A 39 5.21 14.93 1.43
CA ILE A 39 5.75 15.67 2.58
C ILE A 39 7.18 15.22 2.90
N GLU A 40 7.45 13.93 2.96
CA GLU A 40 8.79 13.42 3.25
C GLU A 40 9.80 13.73 2.13
N ALA A 41 9.37 13.69 0.86
CA ALA A 41 10.20 14.08 -0.27
C ALA A 41 10.55 15.58 -0.24
N MET A 42 9.57 16.43 0.02
CA MET A 42 9.75 17.88 0.12
C MET A 42 10.66 18.28 1.29
N ARG A 43 10.63 17.55 2.42
CA ARG A 43 11.57 17.75 3.54
C ARG A 43 13.03 17.54 3.13
N LEU A 44 13.28 16.73 2.11
CA LEU A 44 14.59 16.48 1.55
C LEU A 44 14.93 17.40 0.35
N GLY A 45 14.04 18.36 0.04
CA GLY A 45 14.25 19.31 -1.04
C GLY A 45 13.97 18.76 -2.44
N CYS A 46 13.15 17.70 -2.56
CA CYS A 46 12.67 17.25 -3.87
C CYS A 46 11.50 18.12 -4.36
N GLU A 47 11.41 18.29 -5.68
CA GLU A 47 10.22 18.81 -6.34
C GLU A 47 9.20 17.67 -6.51
N VAL A 48 7.95 17.91 -6.17
CA VAL A 48 6.89 16.90 -6.22
C VAL A 48 5.79 17.29 -7.20
N VAL A 49 5.44 16.37 -8.08
CA VAL A 49 4.27 16.45 -9.00
C VAL A 49 3.27 15.38 -8.60
N ALA A 50 2.10 15.80 -8.12
CA ALA A 50 1.03 14.90 -7.68
C ALA A 50 0.04 14.64 -8.81
N VAL A 51 -0.22 13.37 -9.13
CA VAL A 51 -1.12 12.98 -10.24
C VAL A 51 -2.25 12.12 -9.70
N ASP A 52 -3.49 12.47 -10.02
CA ASP A 52 -4.68 11.66 -9.69
C ASP A 52 -5.79 11.92 -10.70
N ARG A 53 -6.86 11.11 -10.64
CA ARG A 53 -8.04 11.21 -11.51
C ARG A 53 -9.03 12.34 -11.12
N TYR A 54 -8.87 12.94 -9.94
CA TYR A 54 -9.75 13.99 -9.43
C TYR A 54 -8.95 15.14 -8.83
N ALA A 55 -9.49 16.35 -8.94
CA ALA A 55 -8.87 17.54 -8.38
C ALA A 55 -8.98 17.60 -6.86
N GLY A 56 -8.03 18.26 -6.21
CA GLY A 56 -8.03 18.43 -4.76
C GLY A 56 -7.68 17.17 -3.98
N ALA A 57 -7.07 16.18 -4.64
CA ALA A 57 -6.56 14.98 -3.96
C ALA A 57 -5.55 15.36 -2.86
N PRO A 58 -5.44 14.60 -1.77
CA PRO A 58 -4.62 14.95 -0.60
C PRO A 58 -3.19 15.40 -0.90
N ALA A 59 -2.47 14.69 -1.75
CA ALA A 59 -1.10 15.06 -2.12
C ALA A 59 -1.01 16.35 -2.97
N MET A 60 -2.04 16.65 -3.77
CA MET A 60 -2.10 17.89 -4.57
C MET A 60 -2.11 19.15 -3.71
N GLN A 61 -2.53 19.04 -2.43
CA GLN A 61 -2.59 20.17 -1.51
C GLN A 61 -1.23 20.59 -0.97
N VAL A 62 -0.22 19.74 -1.12
CA VAL A 62 1.14 19.97 -0.61
C VAL A 62 2.21 19.95 -1.72
N ALA A 63 1.94 19.33 -2.86
CA ALA A 63 2.90 19.22 -3.95
C ALA A 63 3.19 20.56 -4.64
N ASP A 64 4.36 20.70 -5.26
CA ASP A 64 4.75 21.89 -6.04
C ASP A 64 3.86 22.07 -7.28
N ARG A 65 3.47 20.97 -7.91
CA ARG A 65 2.58 20.94 -9.08
C ARG A 65 1.69 19.71 -9.03
N PHE A 66 0.61 19.73 -9.79
CA PHE A 66 -0.26 18.59 -9.94
C PHE A 66 -0.84 18.46 -11.35
N ALA A 67 -1.29 17.25 -11.67
CA ALA A 67 -2.06 16.96 -12.88
C ALA A 67 -3.29 16.09 -12.53
N VAL A 68 -4.40 16.36 -13.21
CA VAL A 68 -5.64 15.57 -13.10
C VAL A 68 -5.83 14.83 -14.41
N ILE A 69 -5.62 13.50 -14.39
CA ILE A 69 -5.76 12.63 -15.56
C ILE A 69 -6.36 11.28 -15.14
N ASP A 70 -6.96 10.57 -16.05
CA ASP A 70 -7.22 9.14 -15.87
C ASP A 70 -5.92 8.36 -16.14
N MET A 71 -5.27 7.91 -15.07
CA MET A 71 -4.01 7.16 -15.17
C MET A 71 -4.18 5.75 -15.76
N THR A 72 -5.42 5.29 -15.93
CA THR A 72 -5.73 4.02 -16.61
C THR A 72 -5.81 4.20 -18.13
N ASP A 73 -5.92 5.45 -18.62
CA ASP A 73 -5.81 5.79 -20.03
C ASP A 73 -4.33 5.86 -20.45
N PRO A 74 -3.85 4.94 -21.31
CA PRO A 74 -2.46 4.90 -21.74
C PRO A 74 -2.01 6.18 -22.44
N ALA A 75 -2.90 6.84 -23.20
CA ALA A 75 -2.55 8.05 -23.94
C ALA A 75 -2.37 9.24 -22.99
N ALA A 76 -3.30 9.44 -22.06
CA ALA A 76 -3.23 10.51 -21.08
C ALA A 76 -2.02 10.36 -20.16
N LEU A 77 -1.73 9.13 -19.68
CA LEU A 77 -0.56 8.87 -18.83
C LEU A 77 0.74 9.13 -19.58
N ARG A 78 0.84 8.66 -20.83
CA ARG A 78 2.02 8.90 -21.69
C ARG A 78 2.28 10.39 -21.90
N GLU A 79 1.27 11.13 -22.36
CA GLU A 79 1.39 12.57 -22.62
C GLU A 79 1.87 13.33 -21.37
N MET A 80 1.31 13.02 -20.22
CA MET A 80 1.70 13.64 -18.95
C MET A 80 3.15 13.33 -18.59
N LEU A 81 3.58 12.05 -18.66
CA LEU A 81 4.95 11.65 -18.32
C LEU A 81 5.97 12.22 -19.32
N GLU A 82 5.69 12.21 -20.62
CA GLU A 82 6.55 12.79 -21.65
C GLU A 82 6.66 14.32 -21.48
N SER A 83 5.57 15.00 -21.09
CA SER A 83 5.60 16.42 -20.73
C SER A 83 6.54 16.70 -19.55
N GLU A 84 6.53 15.84 -18.50
CA GLU A 84 7.45 16.00 -17.37
C GLU A 84 8.90 15.64 -17.72
N MET A 85 9.11 14.64 -18.59
CA MET A 85 10.44 14.29 -19.11
C MET A 85 11.05 15.42 -19.97
N ALA A 86 10.22 16.19 -20.68
CA ALA A 86 10.66 17.32 -21.50
C ALA A 86 11.03 18.55 -20.65
N ARG A 87 10.62 18.62 -19.38
CA ARG A 87 10.96 19.74 -18.49
C ARG A 87 12.36 19.54 -17.89
N PRO A 88 13.22 20.55 -17.94
CA PRO A 88 14.55 20.43 -17.34
C PRO A 88 14.47 20.04 -15.86
N CYS A 89 15.23 19.01 -15.47
CA CYS A 89 15.49 18.61 -14.09
C CYS A 89 16.77 17.76 -14.08
N GLY A 90 17.40 17.62 -12.92
CA GLY A 90 18.59 16.79 -12.77
C GLY A 90 18.25 15.30 -12.76
N GLU A 91 17.15 14.94 -12.13
CA GLU A 91 16.65 13.57 -12.08
C GLU A 91 15.13 13.57 -12.01
N LEU A 92 14.49 12.72 -12.81
CA LEU A 92 13.05 12.46 -12.79
C LEU A 92 12.80 11.02 -12.32
N ILE A 93 12.00 10.87 -11.27
CA ILE A 93 11.62 9.57 -10.71
C ILE A 93 10.11 9.48 -10.65
N VAL A 94 9.54 8.42 -11.20
CA VAL A 94 8.11 8.12 -11.12
C VAL A 94 7.86 7.10 -10.01
N ILE A 95 6.91 7.41 -9.15
CA ILE A 95 6.53 6.58 -7.98
C ILE A 95 5.06 6.19 -8.12
N PRO A 96 4.76 4.93 -8.44
CA PRO A 96 3.41 4.39 -8.41
C PRO A 96 2.90 4.25 -6.97
N GLU A 97 1.80 4.94 -6.63
CA GLU A 97 1.19 4.97 -5.30
C GLU A 97 -0.19 4.32 -5.26
N ILE A 98 -0.72 3.90 -6.41
CA ILE A 98 -1.98 3.17 -6.53
C ILE A 98 -1.89 2.08 -7.58
N GLU A 99 -2.88 1.17 -7.60
CA GLU A 99 -2.93 0.05 -8.55
C GLU A 99 -3.59 0.43 -9.89
N ALA A 100 -4.37 1.52 -9.96
CA ALA A 100 -5.12 1.91 -11.16
C ALA A 100 -4.26 2.76 -12.12
N ILE A 101 -3.30 2.12 -12.80
CA ILE A 101 -2.31 2.75 -13.69
C ILE A 101 -2.16 1.91 -14.97
N ALA A 102 -2.00 2.54 -16.12
CA ALA A 102 -1.65 1.89 -17.38
C ALA A 102 -0.16 1.42 -17.37
N THR A 103 0.12 0.33 -16.65
CA THR A 103 1.49 -0.16 -16.39
C THR A 103 2.29 -0.50 -17.64
N ALA A 104 1.63 -0.83 -18.76
CA ALA A 104 2.30 -1.03 -20.04
C ALA A 104 3.07 0.23 -20.52
N VAL A 105 2.54 1.42 -20.23
CA VAL A 105 3.21 2.69 -20.54
C VAL A 105 4.45 2.86 -19.65
N LEU A 106 4.34 2.53 -18.37
CA LEU A 106 5.50 2.58 -17.45
C LEU A 106 6.61 1.63 -17.87
N LEU A 107 6.27 0.39 -18.27
CA LEU A 107 7.25 -0.59 -18.75
C LEU A 107 7.99 -0.08 -20.01
N GLU A 108 7.27 0.51 -20.94
CA GLU A 108 7.86 1.06 -22.17
C GLU A 108 8.79 2.24 -21.84
N LEU A 109 8.31 3.21 -21.05
CA LEU A 109 9.10 4.39 -20.70
C LEU A 109 10.31 4.04 -19.82
N GLU A 110 10.16 3.07 -18.89
CA GLU A 110 11.29 2.55 -18.11
C GLU A 110 12.34 1.89 -19.02
N GLY A 111 11.89 1.12 -20.04
CA GLY A 111 12.75 0.57 -21.09
C GLY A 111 13.49 1.63 -21.90
N ASN A 112 12.95 2.83 -22.01
CA ASN A 112 13.53 3.99 -22.66
C ASN A 112 14.31 4.91 -21.70
N GLY A 113 14.52 4.49 -20.45
CA GLY A 113 15.39 5.18 -19.48
C GLY A 113 14.68 6.03 -18.42
N LEU A 114 13.34 6.07 -18.39
CA LEU A 114 12.60 6.67 -17.28
C LEU A 114 12.83 5.86 -16.01
N ARG A 115 13.15 6.51 -14.90
CA ARG A 115 13.31 5.83 -13.62
C ARG A 115 11.95 5.66 -12.94
N VAL A 116 11.52 4.41 -12.73
CA VAL A 116 10.31 4.04 -12.00
C VAL A 116 10.69 3.30 -10.74
N VAL A 117 10.16 3.68 -9.57
CA VAL A 117 10.53 3.09 -8.28
C VAL A 117 9.29 2.83 -7.42
N PRO A 118 9.06 1.58 -7.01
CA PRO A 118 9.72 0.36 -7.48
C PRO A 118 9.55 0.15 -8.99
N THR A 119 10.18 -0.84 -9.57
CA THR A 119 10.16 -1.02 -11.04
C THR A 119 8.74 -1.08 -11.62
N ALA A 120 8.57 -0.67 -12.88
CA ALA A 120 7.30 -0.81 -13.59
C ALA A 120 6.80 -2.27 -13.62
N ARG A 121 7.72 -3.25 -13.69
CA ARG A 121 7.40 -4.68 -13.57
C ARG A 121 6.84 -5.04 -12.20
N ALA A 122 7.41 -4.52 -11.10
CA ALA A 122 6.89 -4.75 -9.76
C ALA A 122 5.46 -4.23 -9.63
N THR A 123 5.22 -2.99 -10.09
CA THR A 123 3.89 -2.38 -10.13
C THR A 123 2.90 -3.23 -10.93
N GLN A 124 3.29 -3.69 -12.13
CA GLN A 124 2.42 -4.51 -12.97
C GLN A 124 2.04 -5.84 -12.30
N LEU A 125 3.03 -6.56 -11.74
CA LEU A 125 2.79 -7.88 -11.11
C LEU A 125 1.92 -7.78 -9.87
N THR A 126 2.05 -6.73 -9.08
CA THR A 126 1.28 -6.56 -7.84
C THR A 126 -0.14 -6.03 -8.08
N MET A 127 -0.39 -5.41 -9.24
CA MET A 127 -1.75 -5.08 -9.69
C MET A 127 -2.56 -6.30 -10.12
N ASP A 128 -1.89 -7.33 -10.60
CA ASP A 128 -2.46 -8.57 -11.08
C ASP A 128 -2.34 -9.67 -10.01
N ARG A 129 -3.46 -9.98 -9.34
CA ARG A 129 -3.50 -11.07 -8.34
C ARG A 129 -3.03 -12.41 -8.90
N GLU A 130 -3.25 -12.69 -10.18
CA GLU A 130 -2.75 -13.90 -10.79
C GLU A 130 -1.24 -13.85 -10.90
N GLY A 131 -0.69 -12.75 -11.41
CA GLY A 131 0.76 -12.57 -11.57
C GLY A 131 1.51 -12.74 -10.26
N ILE A 132 1.08 -12.04 -9.20
CA ILE A 132 1.76 -12.11 -7.90
C ILE A 132 1.54 -13.46 -7.20
N ARG A 133 0.34 -14.06 -7.30
CA ARG A 133 0.05 -15.38 -6.71
C ARG A 133 0.88 -16.48 -7.35
N ARG A 134 1.00 -16.50 -8.70
CA ARG A 134 1.85 -17.45 -9.40
C ARG A 134 3.33 -17.23 -9.12
N LEU A 135 3.78 -15.99 -9.03
CA LEU A 135 5.15 -15.68 -8.60
C LEU A 135 5.44 -16.32 -7.23
N ALA A 136 4.59 -16.03 -6.23
CA ALA A 136 4.79 -16.51 -4.87
C ALA A 136 4.70 -18.05 -4.77
N ALA A 137 3.59 -18.63 -5.23
CA ALA A 137 3.31 -20.06 -5.04
C ALA A 137 4.07 -20.98 -6.01
N GLU A 138 4.11 -20.63 -7.32
CA GLU A 138 4.60 -21.55 -8.35
C GLU A 138 6.09 -21.33 -8.67
N GLN A 139 6.58 -20.08 -8.66
CA GLN A 139 7.98 -19.77 -8.99
C GLN A 139 8.89 -19.78 -7.76
N LEU A 140 8.40 -19.22 -6.64
CA LEU A 140 9.19 -19.13 -5.40
C LEU A 140 8.90 -20.29 -4.42
N GLY A 141 7.82 -21.05 -4.63
CA GLY A 141 7.43 -22.18 -3.78
C GLY A 141 7.01 -21.75 -2.37
N LEU A 142 6.55 -20.53 -2.19
CA LEU A 142 6.11 -20.02 -0.90
C LEU A 142 4.77 -20.62 -0.50
N ALA A 143 4.57 -20.82 0.80
CA ALA A 143 3.28 -21.24 1.34
C ALA A 143 2.24 -20.13 1.16
N THR A 144 1.11 -20.47 0.54
CA THR A 144 -0.05 -19.58 0.32
C THR A 144 -1.33 -20.33 0.67
N SER A 145 -2.48 -19.64 0.69
CA SER A 145 -3.78 -20.32 0.66
C SER A 145 -3.88 -21.20 -0.60
N PRO A 146 -4.60 -22.35 -0.55
CA PRO A 146 -4.99 -23.08 -1.78
C PRO A 146 -5.79 -22.16 -2.68
N TYR A 147 -5.58 -22.22 -3.99
CA TYR A 147 -6.27 -21.32 -4.92
C TYR A 147 -6.55 -21.95 -6.29
N ARG A 148 -7.52 -21.37 -7.00
CA ARG A 148 -7.83 -21.62 -8.42
C ARG A 148 -8.21 -20.32 -9.11
N PHE A 149 -7.79 -20.14 -10.35
CA PHE A 149 -8.27 -19.07 -11.24
C PHE A 149 -9.38 -19.59 -12.11
N CYS A 150 -10.44 -18.81 -12.31
CA CYS A 150 -11.65 -19.19 -13.03
C CYS A 150 -12.05 -18.11 -14.03
N ASP A 151 -12.36 -18.54 -15.25
CA ASP A 151 -12.82 -17.67 -16.35
C ASP A 151 -14.34 -17.76 -16.56
N SER A 152 -15.02 -18.72 -15.90
CA SER A 152 -16.45 -18.93 -15.99
C SER A 152 -17.06 -19.29 -14.64
N LEU A 153 -18.40 -19.21 -14.55
CA LEU A 153 -19.13 -19.65 -13.37
C LEU A 153 -18.94 -21.15 -13.13
N GLU A 154 -18.94 -21.96 -14.18
CA GLU A 154 -18.78 -23.41 -14.10
C GLU A 154 -17.40 -23.76 -13.50
N GLU A 155 -16.34 -23.07 -13.95
CA GLU A 155 -15.01 -23.24 -13.39
C GLU A 155 -14.95 -22.80 -11.93
N LEU A 156 -15.66 -21.70 -11.56
CA LEU A 156 -15.74 -21.26 -10.18
C LEU A 156 -16.43 -22.28 -9.29
N GLU A 157 -17.57 -22.82 -9.72
CA GLU A 157 -18.29 -23.85 -8.97
C GLU A 157 -17.42 -25.11 -8.77
N GLN A 158 -16.68 -25.53 -9.79
CA GLN A 158 -15.70 -26.62 -9.68
C GLN A 158 -14.56 -26.26 -8.73
N ALA A 159 -14.02 -25.06 -8.81
CA ALA A 159 -12.95 -24.59 -7.93
C ALA A 159 -13.38 -24.55 -6.46
N VAL A 160 -14.62 -24.16 -6.17
CA VAL A 160 -15.19 -24.20 -4.80
C VAL A 160 -15.23 -25.64 -4.25
N LEU A 161 -15.54 -26.62 -5.10
CA LEU A 161 -15.50 -28.03 -4.68
C LEU A 161 -14.08 -28.53 -4.41
N GLU A 162 -13.10 -28.11 -5.21
CA GLU A 162 -11.69 -28.49 -5.05
C GLU A 162 -11.00 -27.81 -3.87
N VAL A 163 -11.21 -26.50 -3.72
CA VAL A 163 -10.62 -25.68 -2.65
C VAL A 163 -11.31 -25.94 -1.30
N GLY A 164 -12.61 -26.25 -1.34
CA GLY A 164 -13.46 -26.45 -0.18
C GLY A 164 -14.09 -25.15 0.35
N VAL A 165 -15.02 -25.30 1.28
CA VAL A 165 -15.66 -24.17 1.99
C VAL A 165 -15.26 -24.18 3.46
N PRO A 166 -15.10 -23.00 4.11
CA PRO A 166 -15.26 -21.67 3.53
C PRO A 166 -14.15 -21.32 2.54
N CYS A 167 -14.47 -20.52 1.51
CA CYS A 167 -13.50 -19.98 0.58
C CYS A 167 -13.84 -18.53 0.22
N VAL A 168 -12.88 -17.81 -0.35
CA VAL A 168 -12.98 -16.40 -0.74
C VAL A 168 -12.89 -16.30 -2.25
N VAL A 169 -13.83 -15.58 -2.87
CA VAL A 169 -13.80 -15.24 -4.30
C VAL A 169 -13.42 -13.77 -4.44
N LYS A 170 -12.45 -13.49 -5.28
CA LYS A 170 -11.97 -12.12 -5.55
C LYS A 170 -11.80 -11.89 -7.05
N PRO A 171 -12.16 -10.74 -7.61
CA PRO A 171 -11.72 -10.36 -8.96
C PRO A 171 -10.18 -10.30 -9.02
N VAL A 172 -9.58 -10.75 -10.14
CA VAL A 172 -8.14 -10.69 -10.33
C VAL A 172 -7.64 -9.25 -10.29
N MET A 173 -8.39 -8.33 -10.91
CA MET A 173 -8.06 -6.91 -10.98
C MET A 173 -8.97 -6.08 -10.05
N SER A 174 -8.72 -6.14 -8.74
CA SER A 174 -9.44 -5.32 -7.75
C SER A 174 -8.56 -5.03 -6.53
N SER A 175 -8.92 -3.98 -5.76
CA SER A 175 -8.27 -3.62 -4.51
C SER A 175 -9.29 -3.25 -3.44
N SER A 176 -8.88 -3.17 -2.17
CA SER A 176 -9.71 -2.77 -1.04
C SER A 176 -11.00 -3.60 -0.92
N GLY A 177 -10.92 -4.92 -1.09
CA GLY A 177 -12.04 -5.85 -0.88
C GLY A 177 -13.19 -5.74 -1.89
N LYS A 178 -13.11 -4.86 -2.91
CA LYS A 178 -14.21 -4.67 -3.86
C LYS A 178 -14.43 -5.93 -4.70
N GLY A 179 -15.69 -6.40 -4.74
CA GLY A 179 -16.06 -7.63 -5.44
C GLY A 179 -15.65 -8.91 -4.73
N GLN A 180 -15.10 -8.82 -3.52
CA GLN A 180 -14.74 -9.98 -2.70
C GLN A 180 -15.98 -10.56 -2.01
N SER A 181 -16.11 -11.88 -2.02
CA SER A 181 -17.19 -12.61 -1.33
C SER A 181 -16.63 -13.81 -0.58
N VAL A 182 -17.19 -14.11 0.58
CA VAL A 182 -16.92 -15.35 1.30
C VAL A 182 -18.04 -16.36 1.03
N ILE A 183 -17.69 -17.50 0.46
CA ILE A 183 -18.61 -18.63 0.29
C ILE A 183 -18.46 -19.52 1.52
N LYS A 184 -19.52 -19.58 2.34
CA LYS A 184 -19.53 -20.37 3.57
C LYS A 184 -20.10 -21.77 3.36
N GLU A 185 -20.96 -21.96 2.35
CA GLU A 185 -21.67 -23.20 2.06
C GLU A 185 -21.66 -23.49 0.57
N ALA A 186 -21.77 -24.75 0.18
CA ALA A 186 -21.92 -25.16 -1.21
C ALA A 186 -23.14 -24.50 -1.85
N GLY A 187 -22.99 -24.00 -3.10
CA GLY A 187 -24.06 -23.32 -3.83
C GLY A 187 -24.00 -21.80 -3.85
N GLY A 188 -23.07 -21.16 -3.07
CA GLY A 188 -22.86 -19.71 -3.08
C GLY A 188 -22.09 -19.17 -4.30
N GLY A 189 -21.63 -20.04 -5.20
CA GLY A 189 -20.76 -19.67 -6.32
C GLY A 189 -21.36 -18.64 -7.27
N ARG A 190 -22.64 -18.80 -7.66
CA ARG A 190 -23.31 -17.87 -8.58
C ARG A 190 -23.37 -16.44 -8.04
N ALA A 191 -23.80 -16.26 -6.80
CA ALA A 191 -23.89 -14.93 -6.18
C ALA A 191 -22.51 -14.27 -6.06
N ALA A 192 -21.49 -15.05 -5.68
CA ALA A 192 -20.10 -14.56 -5.59
C ALA A 192 -19.55 -14.18 -6.97
N TRP A 193 -19.82 -14.98 -8.02
CA TRP A 193 -19.44 -14.66 -9.39
C TRP A 193 -20.08 -13.35 -9.86
N GLU A 194 -21.40 -13.23 -9.74
CA GLU A 194 -22.16 -12.05 -10.17
C GLU A 194 -21.66 -10.78 -9.46
N TYR A 195 -21.41 -10.86 -8.15
CA TYR A 195 -20.86 -9.73 -7.40
C TYR A 195 -19.44 -9.37 -7.85
N ALA A 196 -18.58 -10.35 -8.07
CA ALA A 196 -17.24 -10.12 -8.57
C ALA A 196 -17.23 -9.45 -9.96
N GLN A 197 -18.17 -9.84 -10.86
CA GLN A 197 -18.30 -9.25 -12.19
C GLN A 197 -18.75 -7.79 -12.17
N GLN A 198 -19.60 -7.40 -11.20
CA GLN A 198 -20.12 -6.04 -11.07
C GLN A 198 -19.10 -5.07 -10.46
N ALA A 199 -18.22 -5.55 -9.61
CA ALA A 199 -17.31 -4.73 -8.81
C ALA A 199 -15.86 -4.66 -9.35
N GLY A 200 -15.52 -5.44 -10.39
CA GLY A 200 -14.21 -5.43 -11.03
C GLY A 200 -13.90 -4.08 -11.67
N ARG A 201 -12.67 -3.56 -11.49
CA ARG A 201 -12.25 -2.25 -12.05
C ARG A 201 -12.18 -2.24 -13.58
N THR A 202 -11.96 -3.39 -14.20
CA THR A 202 -11.82 -3.56 -15.66
C THR A 202 -13.05 -4.23 -16.28
N GLY A 203 -14.17 -4.29 -15.57
CA GLY A 203 -15.38 -4.99 -16.01
C GLY A 203 -15.39 -6.50 -15.71
N ALA A 204 -16.29 -7.24 -16.34
CA ALA A 204 -16.39 -8.69 -16.21
C ALA A 204 -15.08 -9.39 -16.59
N GLY A 205 -14.58 -10.26 -15.73
CA GLY A 205 -13.31 -10.92 -15.96
C GLY A 205 -13.04 -12.10 -15.02
N ARG A 206 -11.82 -12.55 -15.08
CA ARG A 206 -11.26 -13.66 -14.32
C ARG A 206 -11.32 -13.42 -12.82
N VAL A 207 -11.62 -14.45 -12.05
CA VAL A 207 -11.62 -14.43 -10.59
C VAL A 207 -10.63 -15.45 -10.04
N ILE A 208 -10.23 -15.24 -8.77
CA ILE A 208 -9.51 -16.23 -7.96
C ILE A 208 -10.46 -16.75 -6.88
N VAL A 209 -10.47 -18.07 -6.69
CA VAL A 209 -11.06 -18.75 -5.52
C VAL A 209 -9.92 -19.15 -4.60
N GLU A 210 -9.92 -18.66 -3.37
CA GLU A 210 -8.90 -18.94 -2.37
C GLU A 210 -9.52 -19.66 -1.17
N GLY A 211 -8.86 -20.70 -0.67
CA GLY A 211 -9.25 -21.35 0.57
C GLY A 211 -9.15 -20.37 1.75
N PHE A 212 -10.14 -20.43 2.61
CA PHE A 212 -10.12 -19.64 3.84
C PHE A 212 -8.97 -20.12 4.74
N VAL A 213 -8.14 -19.19 5.19
CA VAL A 213 -7.04 -19.48 6.10
C VAL A 213 -7.52 -19.27 7.53
N ASP A 214 -7.45 -20.34 8.34
CA ASP A 214 -7.66 -20.25 9.78
C ASP A 214 -6.33 -19.80 10.42
N PHE A 215 -6.19 -18.50 10.71
CA PHE A 215 -4.99 -17.89 11.25
C PHE A 215 -5.22 -17.34 12.65
N ASP A 216 -4.16 -17.26 13.44
CA ASP A 216 -4.21 -16.65 14.78
C ASP A 216 -4.25 -15.12 14.67
N TYR A 217 -3.48 -14.57 13.73
CA TYR A 217 -3.44 -13.14 13.40
C TYR A 217 -2.85 -12.90 12.00
N GLU A 218 -3.15 -11.74 11.46
CA GLU A 218 -2.59 -11.21 10.22
C GLU A 218 -1.59 -10.10 10.54
N ILE A 219 -0.50 -10.03 9.76
CA ILE A 219 0.48 -8.96 9.86
C ILE A 219 0.76 -8.32 8.52
N THR A 220 1.14 -7.05 8.57
CA THR A 220 1.92 -6.40 7.51
C THR A 220 3.37 -6.32 7.95
N LEU A 221 4.28 -6.91 7.15
CA LEU A 221 5.71 -6.74 7.33
C LEU A 221 6.24 -5.74 6.30
N LEU A 222 6.41 -4.49 6.73
CA LEU A 222 7.02 -3.45 5.89
C LEU A 222 8.48 -3.80 5.63
N THR A 223 8.78 -4.00 4.36
CA THR A 223 10.08 -4.48 3.86
C THR A 223 10.69 -3.40 2.97
N VAL A 224 11.84 -2.90 3.36
CA VAL A 224 12.53 -1.81 2.66
C VAL A 224 13.72 -2.37 1.89
N ARG A 225 13.66 -2.29 0.56
CA ARG A 225 14.79 -2.63 -0.30
C ARG A 225 15.59 -1.37 -0.62
N HIS A 226 16.86 -1.40 -0.33
CA HIS A 226 17.77 -0.27 -0.50
C HIS A 226 19.15 -0.71 -0.96
N GLN A 227 20.05 0.22 -1.27
CA GLN A 227 21.34 -0.11 -1.88
C GLN A 227 22.22 -1.04 -1.04
N ALA A 228 22.12 -0.98 0.30
CA ALA A 228 22.92 -1.83 1.19
C ALA A 228 22.28 -3.20 1.44
N GLY A 229 21.01 -3.41 1.06
CA GLY A 229 20.32 -4.68 1.28
C GLY A 229 18.81 -4.54 1.49
N THR A 230 18.27 -5.35 2.39
CA THR A 230 16.86 -5.35 2.78
C THR A 230 16.73 -5.18 4.28
N SER A 231 15.91 -4.23 4.69
CA SER A 231 15.59 -3.96 6.10
C SER A 231 14.10 -4.14 6.36
N PHE A 232 13.72 -4.44 7.61
CA PHE A 232 12.34 -4.71 8.01
C PHE A 232 11.90 -3.77 9.11
N CYS A 233 10.69 -3.24 9.04
CA CYS A 233 10.06 -2.68 10.22
C CYS A 233 9.68 -3.81 11.19
N GLN A 234 9.45 -3.49 12.46
CA GLN A 234 8.79 -4.43 13.36
C GLN A 234 7.43 -4.84 12.80
N PRO A 235 6.99 -6.09 12.96
CA PRO A 235 5.70 -6.55 12.46
C PRO A 235 4.54 -5.66 12.92
N ILE A 236 3.62 -5.39 12.03
CA ILE A 236 2.42 -4.59 12.29
C ILE A 236 1.22 -5.54 12.30
N GLY A 237 0.55 -5.64 13.45
CA GLY A 237 -0.75 -6.30 13.54
C GLY A 237 -1.85 -5.32 13.11
N HIS A 238 -2.93 -5.83 12.54
CA HIS A 238 -4.03 -4.99 12.10
C HIS A 238 -5.39 -5.71 12.16
N ILE A 239 -6.44 -4.93 12.11
CA ILE A 239 -7.81 -5.40 11.96
C ILE A 239 -8.39 -4.82 10.68
N GLN A 240 -8.98 -5.69 9.87
CA GLN A 240 -9.80 -5.35 8.72
C GLN A 240 -11.26 -5.72 8.99
N VAL A 241 -12.18 -4.92 8.50
CA VAL A 241 -13.62 -5.21 8.50
C VAL A 241 -14.10 -5.14 7.05
N ASP A 242 -14.66 -6.24 6.55
CA ASP A 242 -15.10 -6.38 5.16
C ASP A 242 -13.97 -6.07 4.12
N GLY A 243 -12.72 -6.42 4.47
CA GLY A 243 -11.55 -6.16 3.66
C GLY A 243 -11.04 -4.71 3.70
N ASP A 244 -11.56 -3.90 4.60
CA ASP A 244 -11.17 -2.50 4.78
C ASP A 244 -10.41 -2.32 6.10
N TYR A 245 -9.24 -1.69 6.04
CA TYR A 245 -8.41 -1.40 7.20
C TYR A 245 -9.14 -0.53 8.23
N ARG A 246 -9.06 -0.89 9.50
CA ARG A 246 -9.69 -0.19 10.62
C ARG A 246 -8.71 0.28 11.68
N GLU A 247 -7.77 -0.58 12.03
CA GLU A 247 -6.83 -0.36 13.11
C GLU A 247 -5.52 -1.10 12.82
N SER A 248 -4.39 -0.53 13.22
CA SER A 248 -3.11 -1.24 13.25
C SER A 248 -2.31 -0.89 14.50
N TRP A 249 -1.38 -1.75 14.86
CA TRP A 249 -0.49 -1.56 16.02
C TRP A 249 0.90 -2.13 15.75
N GLN A 250 1.88 -1.58 16.44
CA GLN A 250 3.28 -1.98 16.34
C GLN A 250 3.97 -1.90 17.70
N PRO A 251 4.71 -2.97 18.13
CA PRO A 251 4.94 -4.19 17.38
C PRO A 251 3.82 -5.24 17.58
N GLN A 252 3.57 -6.08 16.58
CA GLN A 252 2.83 -7.31 16.77
C GLN A 252 3.78 -8.37 17.38
N PRO A 253 3.52 -8.90 18.58
CA PRO A 253 4.31 -9.98 19.14
C PRO A 253 4.25 -11.23 18.25
N MET A 254 5.40 -11.84 18.00
CA MET A 254 5.55 -13.07 17.22
C MET A 254 6.60 -13.97 17.87
N SER A 255 6.51 -15.29 17.63
CA SER A 255 7.61 -16.20 17.95
C SER A 255 8.83 -15.88 17.07
N GLY A 256 10.03 -16.18 17.54
CA GLY A 256 11.25 -15.99 16.76
C GLY A 256 11.25 -16.80 15.46
N ALA A 257 10.61 -18.00 15.46
CA ALA A 257 10.47 -18.84 14.28
C ALA A 257 9.52 -18.21 13.25
N ALA A 258 8.33 -17.75 13.67
CA ALA A 258 7.38 -17.07 12.80
C ALA A 258 7.96 -15.76 12.21
N LEU A 259 8.66 -14.97 13.02
CA LEU A 259 9.31 -13.74 12.56
C LEU A 259 10.38 -14.03 11.48
N SER A 260 11.22 -15.03 11.73
CA SER A 260 12.23 -15.44 10.75
C SER A 260 11.61 -15.93 9.44
N ALA A 261 10.55 -16.73 9.51
CA ALA A 261 9.81 -17.20 8.35
C ALA A 261 9.16 -16.02 7.58
N ALA A 262 8.55 -15.07 8.27
CA ALA A 262 7.96 -13.86 7.68
C ALA A 262 9.00 -13.04 6.92
N GLN A 263 10.18 -12.81 7.51
CA GLN A 263 11.28 -12.08 6.87
C GLN A 263 11.83 -12.83 5.66
N GLN A 264 11.93 -14.16 5.70
CA GLN A 264 12.36 -14.96 4.55
C GLN A 264 11.38 -14.87 3.38
N ILE A 265 10.07 -15.00 3.66
CA ILE A 265 9.02 -14.84 2.65
C ILE A 265 9.09 -13.44 2.02
N ALA A 266 9.12 -12.41 2.85
CA ALA A 266 9.17 -11.03 2.41
C ALA A 266 10.42 -10.71 1.57
N SER A 267 11.60 -11.19 1.98
CA SER A 267 12.83 -11.07 1.19
C SER A 267 12.68 -11.76 -0.17
N SER A 268 12.20 -13.00 -0.18
CA SER A 268 12.08 -13.79 -1.42
C SER A 268 11.18 -13.11 -2.45
N VAL A 269 10.01 -12.61 -2.01
CA VAL A 269 9.06 -11.95 -2.91
C VAL A 269 9.60 -10.61 -3.40
N THR A 270 10.13 -9.77 -2.49
CA THR A 270 10.63 -8.45 -2.88
C THR A 270 11.89 -8.55 -3.73
N ASP A 271 12.75 -9.55 -3.53
CA ASP A 271 13.90 -9.83 -4.40
C ASP A 271 13.45 -10.23 -5.82
N ALA A 272 12.42 -11.05 -5.94
CA ALA A 272 11.88 -11.47 -7.23
C ALA A 272 11.18 -10.31 -7.97
N LEU A 273 10.52 -9.38 -7.25
CA LEU A 273 9.95 -8.17 -7.83
C LEU A 273 11.02 -7.20 -8.31
N GLY A 274 12.11 -7.10 -7.57
CA GLY A 274 13.22 -6.19 -7.89
C GLY A 274 12.91 -4.73 -7.53
N GLY A 275 13.85 -3.83 -7.86
CA GLY A 275 13.76 -2.41 -7.55
C GLY A 275 14.08 -2.09 -6.08
N PHE A 276 14.05 -0.80 -5.77
CA PHE A 276 14.20 -0.25 -4.42
C PHE A 276 12.88 0.37 -3.97
N GLY A 277 12.74 0.64 -2.70
CA GLY A 277 11.53 1.22 -2.11
C GLY A 277 11.02 0.38 -0.95
N LEU A 278 9.87 0.76 -0.44
CA LEU A 278 9.17 0.05 0.61
C LEU A 278 8.09 -0.84 0.01
N PHE A 279 7.94 -2.02 0.56
CA PHE A 279 6.91 -2.99 0.20
C PHE A 279 6.12 -3.38 1.45
N GLY A 280 4.80 -3.33 1.37
CA GLY A 280 3.90 -3.86 2.40
C GLY A 280 3.60 -5.33 2.10
N VAL A 281 4.17 -6.24 2.87
CA VAL A 281 3.95 -7.69 2.70
C VAL A 281 2.95 -8.17 3.71
N GLU A 282 1.78 -8.63 3.26
CA GLU A 282 0.71 -9.16 4.12
C GLU A 282 0.86 -10.67 4.27
N LEU A 283 0.81 -11.13 5.52
CA LEU A 283 1.09 -12.51 5.89
C LEU A 283 0.07 -13.00 6.94
N PHE A 284 -0.43 -14.22 6.75
CA PHE A 284 -1.21 -14.93 7.76
C PHE A 284 -0.28 -15.75 8.65
N VAL A 285 -0.52 -15.73 9.95
CA VAL A 285 0.31 -16.45 10.95
C VAL A 285 -0.56 -17.39 11.78
N ARG A 286 -0.12 -18.65 11.86
CA ARG A 286 -0.73 -19.68 12.72
C ARG A 286 0.37 -20.43 13.45
N GLY A 287 0.53 -20.18 14.74
CA GLY A 287 1.68 -20.64 15.50
C GLY A 287 2.98 -20.16 14.87
N ASP A 288 3.83 -21.10 14.43
CA ASP A 288 5.08 -20.82 13.73
C ASP A 288 4.93 -20.84 12.19
N GLN A 289 3.75 -21.20 11.67
CA GLN A 289 3.49 -21.22 10.24
C GLN A 289 3.14 -19.82 9.74
N VAL A 290 3.75 -19.44 8.64
CA VAL A 290 3.50 -18.15 7.96
C VAL A 290 3.16 -18.41 6.52
N LEU A 291 2.05 -17.81 6.06
CA LEU A 291 1.58 -17.91 4.68
C LEU A 291 1.60 -16.53 4.02
N PHE A 292 2.06 -16.47 2.80
CA PHE A 292 1.98 -15.27 1.97
C PHE A 292 0.52 -15.01 1.57
N SER A 293 0.06 -13.78 1.80
CA SER A 293 -1.26 -13.31 1.40
C SER A 293 -1.18 -12.39 0.18
N GLU A 294 -0.63 -11.19 0.36
CA GLU A 294 -0.56 -10.16 -0.68
C GLU A 294 0.71 -9.29 -0.50
N ILE A 295 1.04 -8.48 -1.49
CA ILE A 295 2.12 -7.49 -1.40
C ILE A 295 1.75 -6.21 -2.16
N SER A 296 2.02 -5.08 -1.56
CA SER A 296 1.94 -3.75 -2.17
C SER A 296 3.36 -3.20 -2.38
N PRO A 297 3.72 -2.73 -3.59
CA PRO A 297 5.06 -2.20 -3.88
C PRO A 297 5.16 -0.70 -3.53
N ARG A 298 4.62 -0.32 -2.38
CA ARG A 298 4.45 1.07 -1.92
C ARG A 298 4.15 1.10 -0.41
N PRO A 299 4.14 2.27 0.23
CA PRO A 299 3.61 2.43 1.58
C PRO A 299 2.22 1.83 1.73
N HIS A 300 1.93 1.30 2.92
CA HIS A 300 0.73 0.52 3.21
C HIS A 300 -0.13 1.20 4.27
N ASP A 301 -1.45 1.15 4.12
CA ASP A 301 -2.40 1.78 5.07
C ASP A 301 -2.10 1.40 6.53
N THR A 302 -1.79 0.13 6.79
CA THR A 302 -1.46 -0.35 8.14
C THR A 302 -0.16 0.25 8.66
N GLY A 303 0.74 0.66 7.78
CA GLY A 303 2.03 1.25 8.10
C GLY A 303 1.95 2.70 8.58
N MET A 304 0.78 3.35 8.50
CA MET A 304 0.60 4.70 9.07
C MET A 304 0.95 4.76 10.56
N VAL A 305 0.83 3.65 11.30
CA VAL A 305 1.28 3.56 12.70
C VAL A 305 2.75 3.92 12.88
N THR A 306 3.59 3.70 11.86
CA THR A 306 5.02 4.03 11.92
C THR A 306 5.31 5.52 12.09
N MET A 307 4.35 6.40 11.74
CA MET A 307 4.48 7.84 11.99
C MET A 307 4.57 8.16 13.48
N ALA A 308 3.97 7.35 14.34
CA ALA A 308 4.06 7.51 15.80
C ALA A 308 5.16 6.64 16.43
N THR A 309 5.33 5.41 15.95
CA THR A 309 6.18 4.41 16.61
C THR A 309 7.66 4.49 16.22
N GLN A 310 8.01 5.08 15.08
CA GLN A 310 9.37 5.09 14.55
C GLN A 310 9.95 6.50 14.42
N GLN A 311 11.28 6.61 14.36
CA GLN A 311 11.96 7.85 13.99
C GLN A 311 11.79 8.15 12.49
N LEU A 312 11.85 7.10 11.67
CA LEU A 312 11.62 7.15 10.24
C LEU A 312 10.35 6.38 9.95
N SER A 313 9.30 7.10 9.59
CA SER A 313 8.04 6.48 9.16
C SER A 313 8.25 5.63 7.89
N GLU A 314 7.30 4.79 7.56
CA GLU A 314 7.33 4.05 6.30
C GLU A 314 7.53 4.99 5.09
N PHE A 315 6.95 6.17 5.11
CA PHE A 315 7.07 7.18 4.07
C PHE A 315 8.50 7.73 3.96
N ALA A 316 9.11 8.05 5.10
CA ALA A 316 10.51 8.50 5.15
C ALA A 316 11.47 7.39 4.67
N LEU A 317 11.21 6.14 5.06
CA LEU A 317 11.98 4.96 4.62
C LEU A 317 11.82 4.75 3.11
N HIS A 318 10.59 4.85 2.60
CA HIS A 318 10.30 4.74 1.17
C HIS A 318 11.05 5.80 0.37
N VAL A 319 10.91 7.07 0.73
CA VAL A 319 11.60 8.18 0.04
C VAL A 319 13.12 8.02 0.09
N ARG A 320 13.69 7.60 1.22
CA ARG A 320 15.13 7.31 1.31
C ARG A 320 15.56 6.21 0.35
N ALA A 321 14.81 5.11 0.30
CA ALA A 321 15.10 4.01 -0.61
C ALA A 321 14.96 4.43 -2.10
N VAL A 322 13.93 5.20 -2.42
CA VAL A 322 13.69 5.79 -3.75
C VAL A 322 14.88 6.65 -4.18
N LEU A 323 15.38 7.50 -3.30
CA LEU A 323 16.50 8.42 -3.58
C LEU A 323 17.88 7.76 -3.44
N GLY A 324 17.94 6.48 -3.08
CA GLY A 324 19.19 5.77 -2.84
C GLY A 324 19.93 6.22 -1.57
N LEU A 325 19.26 6.91 -0.65
CA LEU A 325 19.81 7.38 0.61
C LEU A 325 19.95 6.24 1.62
N PRO A 326 20.82 6.39 2.63
CA PRO A 326 21.00 5.39 3.67
C PRO A 326 19.69 5.07 4.42
N VAL A 327 19.43 3.79 4.57
CA VAL A 327 18.36 3.22 5.40
C VAL A 327 19.03 2.43 6.52
N PRO A 328 18.54 2.45 7.77
CA PRO A 328 19.11 1.62 8.84
C PRO A 328 19.08 0.13 8.47
N ASP A 329 20.17 -0.58 8.74
CA ASP A 329 20.29 -2.01 8.42
C ASP A 329 19.45 -2.90 9.35
N GLY A 330 18.96 -4.01 8.81
CA GLY A 330 18.30 -5.07 9.54
C GLY A 330 16.89 -4.69 10.00
N VAL A 331 16.64 -4.61 11.30
CA VAL A 331 15.31 -4.28 11.85
C VAL A 331 15.27 -2.80 12.25
N ILE A 332 14.32 -2.07 11.67
CA ILE A 332 14.10 -0.66 11.99
C ILE A 332 13.62 -0.54 13.45
N PRO A 333 14.34 0.25 14.29
CA PRO A 333 13.98 0.37 15.69
C PRO A 333 12.69 1.19 15.87
N ILE A 334 11.85 0.75 16.80
CA ILE A 334 10.71 1.53 17.30
C ILE A 334 11.15 2.36 18.51
N ARG A 335 10.47 3.49 18.74
CA ARG A 335 10.64 4.35 19.91
C ARG A 335 9.76 3.92 21.06
N SER A 336 8.53 3.55 20.74
CA SER A 336 7.49 3.13 21.68
C SER A 336 6.48 2.23 20.97
N PRO A 337 5.81 1.34 21.68
CA PRO A 337 4.60 0.71 21.16
C PRO A 337 3.58 1.77 20.78
N GLY A 338 2.82 1.52 19.72
CA GLY A 338 1.81 2.46 19.25
C GLY A 338 0.73 1.80 18.43
N ALA A 339 -0.32 2.57 18.16
CA ALA A 339 -1.45 2.16 17.36
C ALA A 339 -1.98 3.29 16.49
N SER A 340 -2.71 2.91 15.46
CA SER A 340 -3.48 3.80 14.62
C SER A 340 -4.93 3.32 14.53
N ALA A 341 -5.88 4.26 14.48
CA ALA A 341 -7.30 3.99 14.29
C ALA A 341 -7.87 4.94 13.23
N VAL A 342 -8.64 4.39 12.28
CA VAL A 342 -9.17 5.20 11.18
C VAL A 342 -10.36 6.05 11.61
N VAL A 343 -10.44 7.26 11.06
CA VAL A 343 -11.61 8.13 11.12
C VAL A 343 -12.44 7.90 9.86
N LEU A 344 -13.67 7.46 10.01
CA LEU A 344 -14.58 7.15 8.93
C LEU A 344 -15.65 8.22 8.76
N ALA A 345 -16.03 8.51 7.51
CA ALA A 345 -17.21 9.30 7.25
C ALA A 345 -18.49 8.47 7.49
N GLU A 346 -19.48 9.09 8.13
CA GLU A 346 -20.81 8.52 8.32
C GLU A 346 -21.77 8.94 7.21
N GLY A 347 -21.57 10.14 6.65
CA GLY A 347 -22.44 10.75 5.65
C GLY A 347 -21.79 10.96 4.29
N GLU A 348 -22.63 11.33 3.31
CA GLU A 348 -22.22 11.75 1.99
C GLU A 348 -22.19 13.29 1.90
N SER A 349 -21.06 13.85 1.46
CA SER A 349 -20.88 15.29 1.26
C SER A 349 -19.87 15.59 0.17
N GLN A 350 -20.13 16.63 -0.64
CA GLN A 350 -19.18 17.15 -1.64
C GLN A 350 -18.23 18.22 -1.05
N SER A 351 -18.45 18.56 0.23
CA SER A 351 -17.60 19.48 1.00
C SER A 351 -17.70 19.10 2.48
N PRO A 352 -17.09 17.96 2.87
CA PRO A 352 -17.23 17.43 4.22
C PRO A 352 -16.64 18.39 5.26
N VAL A 353 -17.33 18.53 6.38
CA VAL A 353 -16.86 19.28 7.55
C VAL A 353 -16.44 18.28 8.62
N ILE A 354 -15.25 18.49 9.17
CA ILE A 354 -14.71 17.63 10.23
C ILE A 354 -14.85 18.38 11.56
N GLY A 355 -15.64 17.81 12.47
CA GLY A 355 -15.85 18.27 13.84
C GLY A 355 -15.18 17.38 14.87
N GLY A 356 -15.22 17.77 16.15
CA GLY A 356 -14.73 16.98 17.27
C GLY A 356 -13.20 16.94 17.42
N VAL A 357 -12.44 17.69 16.63
CA VAL A 357 -10.97 17.65 16.65
C VAL A 357 -10.38 18.08 17.99
N SER A 358 -10.96 19.07 18.63
CA SER A 358 -10.51 19.55 19.95
C SER A 358 -10.77 18.50 21.03
N GLU A 359 -11.93 17.88 21.00
CA GLU A 359 -12.36 16.81 21.90
C GLU A 359 -11.50 15.56 21.70
N ALA A 360 -11.25 15.20 20.45
CA ALA A 360 -10.38 14.08 20.09
C ALA A 360 -8.97 14.25 20.67
N LEU A 361 -8.35 15.40 20.48
CA LEU A 361 -7.01 15.67 21.03
C LEU A 361 -7.02 15.87 22.54
N ALA A 362 -8.16 16.23 23.14
CA ALA A 362 -8.30 16.28 24.60
C ALA A 362 -8.44 14.87 25.23
N ALA A 363 -8.98 13.91 24.49
CA ALA A 363 -9.12 12.52 24.97
C ALA A 363 -7.74 11.85 25.21
N ALA A 364 -6.73 12.16 24.36
CA ALA A 364 -5.35 11.75 24.55
C ALA A 364 -4.41 12.86 24.05
N PRO A 365 -3.99 13.82 24.90
CA PRO A 365 -3.26 15.03 24.47
C PRO A 365 -1.88 14.78 23.86
N ASP A 366 -1.28 13.63 24.09
CA ASP A 366 -0.02 13.15 23.52
C ASP A 366 -0.18 12.31 22.24
N SER A 367 -1.41 12.21 21.74
CA SER A 367 -1.73 11.56 20.47
C SER A 367 -1.59 12.53 19.30
N ASP A 368 -1.65 11.97 18.07
CA ASP A 368 -1.64 12.72 16.83
C ASP A 368 -2.87 12.38 15.97
N LEU A 369 -3.30 13.32 15.15
CA LEU A 369 -4.43 13.17 14.25
C LEU A 369 -4.05 13.64 12.85
N ARG A 370 -4.17 12.76 11.86
CA ARG A 370 -3.96 13.07 10.45
C ARG A 370 -5.33 13.14 9.74
N LEU A 371 -5.76 14.33 9.38
CA LEU A 371 -6.92 14.54 8.52
C LEU A 371 -6.47 14.52 7.07
N PHE A 372 -7.07 13.65 6.26
CA PHE A 372 -6.58 13.39 4.90
C PHE A 372 -6.88 14.52 3.90
N GLY A 373 -7.88 15.36 4.19
CA GLY A 373 -8.25 16.47 3.29
C GLY A 373 -8.90 16.01 1.99
N LYS A 374 -9.60 14.87 2.00
CA LYS A 374 -10.36 14.40 0.82
C LYS A 374 -11.49 15.35 0.50
N PRO A 375 -11.75 15.70 -0.78
CA PRO A 375 -12.71 16.74 -1.16
C PRO A 375 -14.17 16.33 -0.99
N ASP A 376 -14.46 15.04 -0.89
CA ASP A 376 -15.79 14.48 -0.69
C ASP A 376 -15.79 13.41 0.40
N SER A 377 -16.96 13.11 0.95
CA SER A 377 -17.17 11.99 1.86
C SER A 377 -18.32 11.10 1.39
N ARG A 378 -18.29 9.86 1.85
CA ARG A 378 -19.37 8.87 1.73
C ARG A 378 -19.26 7.89 2.90
N PRO A 379 -20.34 7.22 3.29
CA PRO A 379 -20.30 6.25 4.37
C PRO A 379 -19.15 5.24 4.22
N GLY A 380 -18.36 5.09 5.29
CA GLY A 380 -17.21 4.19 5.33
C GLY A 380 -15.95 4.71 4.65
N ARG A 381 -15.96 5.91 4.01
CA ARG A 381 -14.72 6.48 3.46
C ARG A 381 -13.79 6.93 4.58
N ARG A 382 -12.53 6.49 4.52
CA ARG A 382 -11.49 6.90 5.47
C ARG A 382 -11.13 8.38 5.23
N MET A 383 -11.31 9.21 6.25
CA MET A 383 -11.11 10.67 6.20
C MET A 383 -9.95 11.14 7.06
N GLY A 384 -9.43 10.27 7.92
CA GLY A 384 -8.30 10.54 8.79
C GLY A 384 -7.81 9.29 9.49
N VAL A 385 -6.76 9.44 10.26
CA VAL A 385 -6.21 8.44 11.16
C VAL A 385 -5.76 9.10 12.45
N ALA A 386 -6.15 8.52 13.58
CA ALA A 386 -5.61 8.83 14.90
C ALA A 386 -4.39 7.95 15.17
N LEU A 387 -3.37 8.52 15.79
CA LEU A 387 -2.11 7.86 16.09
C LEU A 387 -1.80 8.07 17.58
N ALA A 388 -1.51 7.00 18.30
CA ALA A 388 -1.15 7.08 19.71
C ALA A 388 0.00 6.14 20.05
N THR A 389 0.78 6.53 21.05
CA THR A 389 1.80 5.69 21.68
C THR A 389 1.47 5.48 23.16
N ALA A 390 1.98 4.39 23.74
CA ALA A 390 1.84 4.09 25.15
C ALA A 390 2.93 3.09 25.58
N ASP A 391 2.93 2.73 26.88
CA ASP A 391 3.85 1.71 27.40
C ASP A 391 3.50 0.29 26.92
N SER A 392 2.26 0.07 26.47
CA SER A 392 1.82 -1.19 25.84
C SER A 392 1.00 -0.94 24.58
N VAL A 393 0.91 -1.95 23.73
CA VAL A 393 0.11 -1.94 22.51
C VAL A 393 -1.37 -1.79 22.84
N GLU A 394 -1.87 -2.47 23.84
CA GLU A 394 -3.28 -2.44 24.27
C GLU A 394 -3.69 -1.03 24.65
N LEU A 395 -2.89 -0.35 25.47
CA LEU A 395 -3.16 1.02 25.87
C LEU A 395 -3.04 2.01 24.69
N ALA A 396 -2.10 1.78 23.77
CA ALA A 396 -1.97 2.60 22.56
C ALA A 396 -3.22 2.45 21.66
N ARG A 397 -3.74 1.23 21.51
CA ARG A 397 -4.97 0.95 20.76
C ARG A 397 -6.18 1.63 21.37
N GLU A 398 -6.33 1.54 22.71
CA GLU A 398 -7.39 2.23 23.46
C GLU A 398 -7.35 3.74 23.20
N ARG A 399 -6.17 4.36 23.30
CA ARG A 399 -5.98 5.80 23.07
C ARG A 399 -6.29 6.20 21.63
N ALA A 400 -5.74 5.50 20.63
CA ALA A 400 -5.98 5.79 19.23
C ALA A 400 -7.48 5.65 18.88
N GLY A 401 -8.13 4.60 19.40
CA GLY A 401 -9.57 4.40 19.24
C GLY A 401 -10.40 5.51 19.88
N ALA A 402 -10.05 5.95 21.10
CA ALA A 402 -10.72 7.05 21.77
C ALA A 402 -10.62 8.38 20.99
N VAL A 403 -9.42 8.68 20.46
CA VAL A 403 -9.22 9.87 19.62
C VAL A 403 -10.03 9.79 18.32
N ALA A 404 -10.02 8.64 17.65
CA ALA A 404 -10.76 8.48 16.40
C ALA A 404 -12.28 8.58 16.59
N ALA A 405 -12.80 8.11 17.73
CA ALA A 405 -14.23 8.11 18.05
C ALA A 405 -14.82 9.51 18.26
N GLU A 406 -14.02 10.49 18.70
CA GLU A 406 -14.47 11.86 18.89
C GLU A 406 -14.56 12.66 17.58
N VAL A 407 -13.94 12.17 16.51
CA VAL A 407 -13.92 12.90 15.23
C VAL A 407 -15.17 12.57 14.43
N VAL A 408 -15.96 13.59 14.11
CA VAL A 408 -17.18 13.49 13.32
C VAL A 408 -16.94 14.06 11.93
N VAL A 409 -17.35 13.32 10.89
CA VAL A 409 -17.26 13.74 9.49
C VAL A 409 -18.67 13.86 8.92
N GLY A 410 -19.11 15.10 8.70
CA GLY A 410 -20.43 15.45 8.18
C GLY A 410 -20.42 15.99 6.75
#